data_6f667ffb0c384ec2f40f7a8b697c3795
#
_entry.id   6f667ffb0c384ec2f40f7a8b697c3795
#
_cell.length_a   1.000
_cell.length_b   1.000
_cell.length_c   1.000
_cell.angle_alpha   90.00
_cell.angle_beta   90.00
_cell.angle_gamma   90.00
#
_symmetry.space_group_name_H-M   'P 1'
#
loop_
_entity.id
_entity.type
_entity.pdbx_description
1 polymer ?
#
loop_
_entity_poly.entity_id
_entity_poly.type
_entity_poly.pdbx_seq_one_letter_code
_entity_poly.pdbx_strand_id
1 'polypeptide(L)'
;MSAYSKVNLLELENSAQAKAAGVDARFARSHIDSEHLGVSRFRYPPNFQPTDGHSHREQEEVYVVLGGSGKVRLNDDVMDVKQWDVVRVAPSTIRGFAAGADGLELLAVASDRPEAGDGQPAKDWWT
;
A
#
# COMPACT_ATOMS: atom_id res chain seq x y z
N MET A 1 -5.13 25.48 13.17
CA MET A 1 -5.33 24.19 12.50
C MET A 1 -6.82 23.96 12.25
N SER A 2 -7.16 23.54 11.07
CA SER A 2 -8.56 23.27 10.71
C SER A 2 -9.04 21.96 11.35
N ALA A 3 -10.32 21.92 11.74
CA ALA A 3 -10.92 20.71 12.30
C ALA A 3 -11.17 19.63 11.25
N TYR A 4 -11.12 19.97 9.97
CA TYR A 4 -11.34 19.04 8.86
C TYR A 4 -10.61 19.51 7.61
N SER A 5 -10.41 18.57 6.70
CA SER A 5 -9.73 18.83 5.45
C SER A 5 -10.18 17.81 4.40
N LYS A 6 -9.89 18.10 3.14
CA LYS A 6 -10.28 17.24 2.04
C LYS A 6 -9.27 17.35 0.91
N VAL A 7 -8.89 16.20 0.34
CA VAL A 7 -8.15 16.14 -0.92
C VAL A 7 -8.74 15.03 -1.80
N ASN A 8 -8.39 15.05 -3.06
CA ASN A 8 -8.69 13.95 -3.96
C ASN A 8 -7.39 13.21 -4.24
N LEU A 9 -7.34 11.91 -3.96
CA LEU A 9 -6.13 11.11 -4.13
C LEU A 9 -5.59 11.17 -5.56
N LEU A 10 -6.47 11.22 -6.57
CA LEU A 10 -6.05 11.25 -7.97
C LEU A 10 -5.47 12.60 -8.40
N GLU A 11 -5.64 13.64 -7.61
CA GLU A 11 -5.05 14.96 -7.85
C GLU A 11 -3.69 15.12 -7.16
N LEU A 12 -3.29 14.16 -6.33
CA LEU A 12 -1.99 14.16 -5.68
C LEU A 12 -0.92 13.58 -6.61
N GLU A 13 0.33 13.84 -6.26
CA GLU A 13 1.47 13.34 -7.00
C GLU A 13 1.59 11.81 -6.91
N ASN A 14 1.96 11.18 -8.02
CA ASN A 14 2.36 9.76 -8.01
C ASN A 14 3.77 9.65 -7.43
N SER A 15 3.89 9.08 -6.24
CA SER A 15 5.13 8.94 -5.49
C SER A 15 5.65 7.50 -5.47
N ALA A 16 5.20 6.64 -6.39
CA ALA A 16 5.62 5.24 -6.42
C ALA A 16 7.11 5.12 -6.75
N GLN A 17 7.82 4.24 -6.03
CA GLN A 17 9.20 3.90 -6.36
C GLN A 17 9.27 3.16 -7.70
N ALA A 18 8.33 2.28 -7.98
CA ALA A 18 8.25 1.53 -9.24
C ALA A 18 7.41 2.25 -10.30
N LYS A 19 7.46 3.58 -10.34
CA LYS A 19 6.72 4.40 -11.31
C LYS A 19 7.05 4.00 -12.75
N ALA A 20 8.32 3.74 -13.03
CA ALA A 20 8.76 3.34 -14.37
C ALA A 20 8.18 1.99 -14.81
N ALA A 21 7.78 1.15 -13.87
CA ALA A 21 7.11 -0.13 -14.15
C ALA A 21 5.59 0.01 -14.20
N GLY A 22 5.05 1.22 -14.14
CA GLY A 22 3.62 1.49 -14.22
C GLY A 22 2.88 1.49 -12.89
N VAL A 23 3.58 1.41 -11.78
CA VAL A 23 2.95 1.49 -10.45
C VAL A 23 2.59 2.94 -10.12
N ASP A 24 1.40 3.12 -9.55
CA ASP A 24 0.92 4.43 -9.09
C ASP A 24 0.67 4.35 -7.60
N ALA A 25 1.26 5.29 -6.83
CA ALA A 25 1.06 5.36 -5.39
C ALA A 25 0.85 6.82 -4.97
N ARG A 26 -0.25 7.08 -4.29
CA ARG A 26 -0.62 8.43 -3.87
C ARG A 26 -0.95 8.45 -2.39
N PHE A 27 -0.32 9.36 -1.65
CA PHE A 27 -0.31 9.40 -0.20
C PHE A 27 -0.96 10.69 0.29
N ALA A 28 -2.03 10.58 1.08
CA ALA A 28 -2.81 11.73 1.51
C ALA A 28 -2.43 12.27 2.88
N ARG A 29 -1.76 11.50 3.73
CA ARG A 29 -1.52 11.86 5.14
C ARG A 29 -1.09 13.31 5.34
N SER A 30 -0.02 13.75 4.68
CA SER A 30 0.52 15.09 4.85
C SER A 30 -0.36 16.17 4.21
N HIS A 31 -1.11 15.82 3.17
CA HIS A 31 -1.96 16.77 2.45
C HIS A 31 -3.27 17.07 3.18
N ILE A 32 -3.68 16.22 4.11
CA ILE A 32 -4.88 16.43 4.91
C ILE A 32 -4.54 16.73 6.37
N ASP A 33 -3.27 16.85 6.70
CA ASP A 33 -2.78 17.09 8.07
C ASP A 33 -3.34 16.06 9.07
N SER A 34 -3.42 14.80 8.64
CA SER A 34 -3.92 13.75 9.51
C SER A 34 -2.94 13.47 10.65
N GLU A 35 -3.47 13.40 11.86
CA GLU A 35 -2.66 13.22 13.06
C GLU A 35 -2.31 11.76 13.29
N HIS A 36 -3.28 10.86 13.16
CA HIS A 36 -3.13 9.46 13.54
C HIS A 36 -3.33 8.47 12.40
N LEU A 37 -3.82 8.92 11.26
CA LEU A 37 -4.20 8.03 10.17
C LEU A 37 -3.52 8.44 8.86
N GLY A 38 -3.04 7.45 8.13
CA GLY A 38 -2.60 7.64 6.76
C GLY A 38 -3.57 6.94 5.81
N VAL A 39 -3.88 7.59 4.69
CA VAL A 39 -4.70 7.00 3.63
C VAL A 39 -3.92 7.12 2.34
N SER A 40 -3.82 6.01 1.60
CA SER A 40 -3.06 5.95 0.37
C SER A 40 -3.78 5.09 -0.65
N ARG A 41 -3.51 5.35 -1.92
CA ARG A 41 -4.02 4.54 -3.00
C ARG A 41 -2.85 3.97 -3.78
N PHE A 42 -2.91 2.66 -4.07
CA PHE A 42 -1.93 1.97 -4.90
C PHE A 42 -2.63 1.36 -6.09
N ARG A 43 -2.05 1.52 -7.26
CA ARG A 43 -2.51 0.82 -8.44
C ARG A 43 -1.32 0.13 -9.10
N TYR A 44 -1.47 -1.18 -9.29
CA TYR A 44 -0.49 -2.02 -9.98
C TYR A 44 -1.02 -2.38 -11.36
N PRO A 45 -0.16 -2.29 -12.39
CA PRO A 45 -0.59 -2.65 -13.75
C PRO A 45 -0.84 -4.15 -13.89
N PRO A 46 -1.54 -4.58 -14.96
CA PRO A 46 -1.77 -6.00 -15.21
C PRO A 46 -0.48 -6.82 -15.10
N ASN A 47 -0.58 -7.93 -14.39
CA ASN A 47 0.48 -8.92 -14.22
C ASN A 47 1.75 -8.40 -13.52
N PHE A 48 1.65 -7.28 -12.80
CA PHE A 48 2.76 -6.76 -12.03
C PHE A 48 3.21 -7.77 -10.98
N GLN A 49 4.52 -8.07 -10.96
CA GLN A 49 5.13 -8.97 -9.98
C GLN A 49 6.27 -8.24 -9.28
N PRO A 50 6.15 -7.94 -7.98
CA PRO A 50 7.26 -7.36 -7.24
C PRO A 50 8.31 -8.42 -6.93
N THR A 51 9.53 -7.99 -6.72
CA THR A 51 10.59 -8.85 -6.18
C THR A 51 10.81 -8.58 -4.70
N ASP A 52 10.56 -7.35 -4.28
CA ASP A 52 10.78 -6.90 -2.91
C ASP A 52 9.46 -6.81 -2.14
N GLY A 53 9.56 -6.97 -0.84
CA GLY A 53 8.50 -6.66 0.09
C GLY A 53 8.96 -5.62 1.08
N HIS A 54 8.15 -5.32 2.08
CA HIS A 54 8.54 -4.45 3.18
C HIS A 54 7.76 -4.78 4.45
N SER A 55 8.29 -4.33 5.56
CA SER A 55 7.64 -4.37 6.86
C SER A 55 7.78 -3.01 7.54
N HIS A 56 7.15 -2.85 8.68
CA HIS A 56 7.24 -1.65 9.50
C HIS A 56 7.61 -2.02 10.93
N ARG A 57 8.15 -1.07 11.67
CA ARG A 57 8.45 -1.29 13.10
C ARG A 57 7.21 -1.10 13.95
N GLU A 58 6.41 -0.08 13.67
CA GLU A 58 5.29 0.32 14.52
C GLU A 58 3.97 0.43 13.76
N GLN A 59 4.01 0.70 12.47
CA GLN A 59 2.84 1.04 11.69
C GLN A 59 2.01 -0.20 11.34
N GLU A 60 0.78 -0.24 11.84
CA GLU A 60 -0.22 -1.21 11.38
C GLU A 60 -0.88 -0.68 10.11
N GLU A 61 -1.17 -1.57 9.17
CA GLU A 61 -1.85 -1.22 7.94
C GLU A 61 -3.03 -2.14 7.66
N VAL A 62 -4.06 -1.56 7.03
CA VAL A 62 -5.19 -2.29 6.47
C VAL A 62 -5.28 -1.94 5.01
N TYR A 63 -5.32 -2.95 4.15
CA TYR A 63 -5.49 -2.79 2.71
C TYR A 63 -6.88 -3.23 2.31
N VAL A 64 -7.55 -2.42 1.50
CA VAL A 64 -8.85 -2.75 0.91
C VAL A 64 -8.65 -2.87 -0.60
N VAL A 65 -9.02 -4.00 -1.17
CA VAL A 65 -8.96 -4.19 -2.62
C VAL A 65 -10.13 -3.45 -3.25
N LEU A 66 -9.85 -2.39 -3.99
CA LEU A 66 -10.88 -1.57 -4.66
C LEU A 66 -11.29 -2.14 -6.00
N GLY A 67 -10.37 -2.80 -6.70
CA GLY A 67 -10.65 -3.35 -8.03
C GLY A 67 -9.54 -4.28 -8.50
N GLY A 68 -9.85 -5.04 -9.54
CA GLY A 68 -8.93 -6.03 -10.07
C GLY A 68 -8.82 -7.26 -9.19
N SER A 69 -7.71 -7.96 -9.33
CA SER A 69 -7.41 -9.16 -8.56
C SER A 69 -5.91 -9.41 -8.53
N GLY A 70 -5.47 -10.30 -7.67
CA GLY A 70 -4.07 -10.65 -7.59
C GLY A 70 -3.78 -11.55 -6.40
N LYS A 71 -2.57 -11.40 -5.89
CA LYS A 71 -2.10 -12.15 -4.73
C LYS A 71 -1.44 -11.22 -3.73
N VAL A 72 -1.63 -11.52 -2.45
CA VAL A 72 -0.85 -10.92 -1.36
C VAL A 72 0.05 -11.98 -0.77
N ARG A 73 1.30 -11.62 -0.54
CA ARG A 73 2.20 -12.46 0.25
C ARG A 73 2.44 -11.79 1.59
N LEU A 74 2.21 -12.56 2.67
CA LEU A 74 2.38 -12.15 4.06
C LEU A 74 3.36 -13.12 4.72
N ASN A 75 4.59 -12.69 4.95
CA ASN A 75 5.70 -13.59 5.30
C ASN A 75 5.81 -14.71 4.24
N ASP A 76 5.54 -15.96 4.61
CA ASP A 76 5.60 -17.09 3.68
C ASP A 76 4.24 -17.50 3.10
N ASP A 77 3.17 -16.86 3.58
CA ASP A 77 1.80 -17.20 3.13
C ASP A 77 1.43 -16.38 1.90
N VAL A 78 0.91 -17.04 0.89
CA VAL A 78 0.41 -16.39 -0.33
C VAL A 78 -1.08 -16.67 -0.45
N MET A 79 -1.88 -15.61 -0.61
CA MET A 79 -3.33 -15.70 -0.73
C MET A 79 -3.81 -14.93 -1.94
N ASP A 80 -4.84 -15.46 -2.61
CA ASP A 80 -5.53 -14.70 -3.65
C ASP A 80 -6.33 -13.56 -3.03
N VAL A 81 -6.40 -12.43 -3.71
CA VAL A 81 -7.23 -11.29 -3.32
C VAL A 81 -8.08 -10.83 -4.50
N LYS A 82 -9.27 -10.32 -4.18
CA LYS A 82 -10.24 -9.80 -5.14
C LYS A 82 -10.93 -8.59 -4.55
N GLN A 83 -11.74 -7.92 -5.37
CA GLN A 83 -12.48 -6.71 -4.98
C GLN A 83 -13.20 -6.90 -3.65
N TRP A 84 -13.06 -5.91 -2.78
CA TRP A 84 -13.61 -5.79 -1.44
C TRP A 84 -12.96 -6.66 -0.37
N ASP A 85 -11.94 -7.42 -0.70
CA ASP A 85 -11.14 -8.07 0.34
C ASP A 85 -10.44 -7.02 1.20
N VAL A 86 -10.41 -7.30 2.50
CA VAL A 86 -9.72 -6.45 3.48
C VAL A 86 -8.61 -7.27 4.11
N VAL A 87 -7.39 -6.76 4.05
CA VAL A 87 -6.20 -7.45 4.57
C VAL A 87 -5.58 -6.58 5.66
N ARG A 88 -5.61 -7.06 6.90
CA ARG A 88 -4.90 -6.41 8.01
C ARG A 88 -3.48 -6.97 8.09
N VAL A 89 -2.52 -6.07 8.25
CA VAL A 89 -1.10 -6.46 8.32
C VAL A 89 -0.47 -5.85 9.58
N ALA A 90 0.00 -6.71 10.47
CA ALA A 90 0.77 -6.27 11.65
C ALA A 90 2.10 -5.65 11.20
N PRO A 91 2.68 -4.74 12.00
CA PRO A 91 3.88 -4.01 11.58
C PRO A 91 5.02 -4.88 11.08
N SER A 92 5.40 -5.90 11.82
CA SER A 92 6.57 -6.73 11.51
C SER A 92 6.36 -7.75 10.39
N THR A 93 5.15 -7.92 9.90
CA THR A 93 4.84 -8.83 8.80
C THR A 93 5.40 -8.27 7.50
N ILE A 94 6.22 -9.04 6.80
CA ILE A 94 6.68 -8.66 5.46
C ILE A 94 5.53 -8.86 4.49
N ARG A 95 5.21 -7.83 3.70
CA ARG A 95 4.07 -7.85 2.75
C ARG A 95 4.49 -7.40 1.38
N GLY A 96 3.77 -7.89 0.40
CA GLY A 96 3.84 -7.45 -0.98
C GLY A 96 2.61 -7.93 -1.75
N PHE A 97 2.29 -7.25 -2.84
CA PHE A 97 1.14 -7.55 -3.68
C PHE A 97 1.58 -7.76 -5.12
N ALA A 98 1.02 -8.78 -5.75
CA ALA A 98 1.17 -9.02 -7.18
C ALA A 98 -0.19 -8.87 -7.84
N ALA A 99 -0.23 -8.26 -9.02
CA ALA A 99 -1.47 -8.04 -9.76
C ALA A 99 -1.75 -9.21 -10.71
N GLY A 100 -3.03 -9.52 -10.87
CA GLY A 100 -3.50 -10.43 -11.90
C GLY A 100 -3.68 -9.74 -13.25
N ALA A 101 -4.37 -10.40 -14.18
CA ALA A 101 -4.52 -9.96 -15.57
C ALA A 101 -5.22 -8.60 -15.71
N ASP A 102 -6.06 -8.21 -14.75
CA ASP A 102 -6.81 -6.94 -14.79
C ASP A 102 -6.15 -5.83 -13.96
N GLY A 103 -4.97 -6.07 -13.44
CA GLY A 103 -4.33 -5.16 -12.50
C GLY A 103 -4.91 -5.30 -11.10
N LEU A 104 -4.44 -4.44 -10.19
CA LEU A 104 -4.87 -4.46 -8.80
C LEU A 104 -4.88 -3.03 -8.26
N GLU A 105 -5.99 -2.63 -7.66
CA GLU A 105 -6.12 -1.32 -7.04
C GLU A 105 -6.43 -1.49 -5.55
N LEU A 106 -5.65 -0.80 -4.71
CA LEU A 106 -5.76 -0.89 -3.26
C LEU A 106 -5.96 0.49 -2.64
N LEU A 107 -6.75 0.52 -1.58
CA LEU A 107 -6.74 1.59 -0.60
C LEU A 107 -6.02 1.08 0.64
N ALA A 108 -5.06 1.84 1.14
CA ALA A 108 -4.35 1.50 2.36
C ALA A 108 -4.68 2.51 3.45
N VAL A 109 -4.96 2.02 4.65
CA VAL A 109 -5.14 2.84 5.84
C VAL A 109 -4.08 2.42 6.84
N ALA A 110 -3.29 3.38 7.29
CA ALA A 110 -2.16 3.13 8.18
C ALA A 110 -2.29 3.92 9.48
N SER A 111 -1.76 3.37 10.55
CA SER A 111 -1.72 4.04 11.85
C SER A 111 -0.58 5.08 11.91
N ASP A 112 -0.32 5.61 13.10
CA ASP A 112 0.79 6.52 13.35
C ASP A 112 2.11 5.93 12.87
N ARG A 113 3.01 6.83 12.44
CA ARG A 113 4.37 6.45 12.09
C ARG A 113 5.34 7.43 12.73
N PRO A 114 6.60 6.99 13.03
CA PRO A 114 7.66 7.91 13.44
C PRO A 114 7.89 8.96 12.34
N GLU A 115 8.34 10.14 12.73
CA GLU A 115 8.60 11.25 11.81
C GLU A 115 9.54 10.85 10.66
N ALA A 116 10.55 10.05 10.97
CA ALA A 116 11.51 9.56 9.97
C ALA A 116 10.98 8.38 9.13
N GLY A 117 9.73 7.94 9.40
CA GLY A 117 9.21 6.71 8.83
C GLY A 117 9.73 5.48 9.55
N ASP A 118 9.14 4.32 9.26
CA ASP A 118 9.51 3.06 9.90
C ASP A 118 9.53 1.88 8.93
N GLY A 119 9.47 2.17 7.63
CA GLY A 119 9.50 1.14 6.60
C GLY A 119 10.84 0.43 6.53
N GLN A 120 10.81 -0.88 6.42
CA GLN A 120 11.98 -1.72 6.30
C GLN A 120 11.87 -2.57 5.03
N PRO A 121 12.70 -2.33 4.00
CA PRO A 121 12.64 -3.12 2.77
C PRO A 121 13.13 -4.55 3.00
N ALA A 122 12.51 -5.50 2.32
CA ALA A 122 12.93 -6.90 2.24
C ALA A 122 13.26 -7.19 0.78
N LYS A 123 14.54 -7.10 0.42
CA LYS A 123 14.98 -7.24 -0.97
C LYS A 123 14.97 -8.69 -1.41
N ASP A 124 14.65 -8.90 -2.70
CA ASP A 124 14.65 -10.22 -3.34
C ASP A 124 13.80 -11.25 -2.58
N TRP A 125 12.76 -10.75 -1.93
CA TRP A 125 11.94 -11.56 -1.04
C TRP A 125 10.89 -12.40 -1.79
N TRP A 126 10.35 -11.88 -2.88
CA TRP A 126 9.33 -12.58 -3.65
C TRP A 126 9.82 -12.89 -5.06
N THR A 127 10.60 -13.92 -5.14
CA THR A 127 11.19 -14.39 -6.41
C THR A 127 10.73 -15.79 -6.75
#